data_702b29fcfbba577fb6fc6f3a7299b251
#
_entry.id   702b29fcfbba577fb6fc6f3a7299b251
#
_cell.length_a   1.000
_cell.length_b   1.000
_cell.length_c   1.000
_cell.angle_alpha   90.00
_cell.angle_beta   90.00
_cell.angle_gamma   90.00
#
_symmetry.space_group_name_H-M   'P 1'
#
loop_
_entity.id
_entity.type
_entity.pdbx_description
1 polymer ?
#
loop_
_entity_poly.entity_id
_entity_poly.type
_entity_poly.pdbx_seq_one_letter_code
_entity_poly.pdbx_strand_id
1 'polypeptide(L)'
;SIGGRIMAEEQTNVISINGTDHDVDSMSDEQKHIINQIKVCQAKANSLKAELQIFEVSLQGFTNALIKSVEPEEVEEAIAN
;
A
#
# COMPACT_ATOMS: atom_id res chain seq x y z
N SER A 1 30.77 22.40 6.96
CA SER A 1 30.66 22.16 8.38
C SER A 1 29.26 22.43 8.84
N ILE A 2 28.87 23.64 8.63
CA ILE A 2 27.55 24.01 9.04
C ILE A 2 26.52 23.28 8.22
N GLY A 3 26.81 23.09 6.96
CA GLY A 3 25.89 22.37 6.12
C GLY A 3 25.67 20.95 6.58
N GLY A 4 26.74 20.30 7.05
CA GLY A 4 26.59 18.95 7.51
C GLY A 4 25.70 18.85 8.72
N ARG A 5 25.85 19.82 9.61
CA ARG A 5 25.00 19.81 10.80
C ARG A 5 23.55 20.03 10.44
N ILE A 6 23.33 20.93 9.52
CA ILE A 6 21.96 21.20 9.10
C ILE A 6 21.32 19.97 8.54
N MET A 7 22.06 19.21 7.76
CA MET A 7 21.50 18.00 7.21
C MET A 7 21.12 17.00 8.28
N ALA A 8 21.96 16.90 9.30
CA ALA A 8 21.64 16.00 10.38
C ALA A 8 20.33 16.41 11.05
N GLU A 9 20.15 17.70 11.20
CA GLU A 9 18.93 18.18 11.83
C GLU A 9 17.72 17.95 10.97
N GLU A 10 17.89 18.02 9.67
CA GLU A 10 16.79 17.80 8.79
C GLU A 10 16.28 16.40 8.84
N GLN A 11 17.07 15.52 9.39
CA GLN A 11 16.62 14.14 9.53
C GLN A 11 15.85 13.93 10.82
N THR A 12 15.55 15.00 11.50
CA THR A 12 14.72 14.91 12.67
C THR A 12 13.42 14.24 12.33
N ASN A 13 12.97 13.42 13.23
CA ASN A 13 11.76 12.63 13.05
C ASN A 13 10.54 13.52 13.26
N VAL A 14 9.84 13.82 12.19
CA VAL A 14 8.69 14.71 12.24
C VAL A 14 7.48 13.96 11.71
N ILE A 15 6.34 14.14 12.36
CA ILE A 15 5.10 13.52 11.92
C ILE A 15 4.04 14.60 11.80
N SER A 16 3.23 14.51 10.75
CA SER A 16 2.17 15.47 10.51
C SER A 16 0.86 14.92 11.05
N ILE A 17 0.21 15.65 11.94
CA ILE A 17 -1.05 15.26 12.53
C ILE A 17 -2.04 16.39 12.32
N ASN A 18 -3.12 16.10 11.60
CA ASN A 18 -4.15 17.09 11.31
C ASN A 18 -3.55 18.34 10.67
N GLY A 19 -2.55 18.14 9.81
CA GLY A 19 -1.95 19.26 9.10
C GLY A 19 -0.88 20.01 9.88
N THR A 20 -0.56 19.56 11.09
CA THR A 20 0.44 20.20 11.91
C THR A 20 1.62 19.25 12.11
N ASP A 21 2.81 19.76 11.90
CA ASP A 21 4.02 18.97 12.08
C ASP A 21 4.42 18.93 13.54
N HIS A 22 4.74 17.75 14.00
CA HIS A 22 5.16 17.53 15.38
C HIS A 22 6.50 16.83 15.40
N ASP A 23 7.37 17.23 16.32
CA ASP A 23 8.68 16.63 16.49
C ASP A 23 8.51 15.38 17.37
N VAL A 24 8.70 14.21 16.78
CA VAL A 24 8.51 12.96 17.52
C VAL A 24 9.49 12.86 18.67
N ASP A 25 10.72 13.38 18.50
CA ASP A 25 11.73 13.26 19.53
C ASP A 25 11.36 14.02 20.79
N SER A 26 10.48 15.01 20.69
CA SER A 26 10.07 15.78 21.86
C SER A 26 8.79 15.24 22.47
N MET A 27 8.28 14.14 21.96
CA MET A 27 7.06 13.55 22.49
C MET A 27 7.34 12.66 23.68
N SER A 28 6.29 12.37 24.45
CA SER A 28 6.41 11.47 25.58
C SER A 28 6.63 10.03 25.10
N ASP A 29 7.09 9.17 26.01
CA ASP A 29 7.26 7.78 25.67
C ASP A 29 5.95 7.14 25.24
N GLU A 30 4.88 7.51 25.90
CA GLU A 30 3.57 6.97 25.56
C GLU A 30 3.17 7.39 24.15
N GLN A 31 3.40 8.65 23.81
CA GLN A 31 3.07 9.13 22.47
C GLN A 31 3.92 8.43 21.43
N LYS A 32 5.20 8.24 21.72
CA LYS A 32 6.08 7.53 20.77
C LYS A 32 5.62 6.11 20.56
N HIS A 33 5.15 5.48 21.63
CA HIS A 33 4.64 4.12 21.53
C HIS A 33 3.42 4.06 20.62
N ILE A 34 2.52 5.03 20.78
CA ILE A 34 1.32 5.08 19.94
C ILE A 34 1.69 5.27 18.48
N ILE A 35 2.65 6.15 18.22
CA ILE A 35 3.10 6.37 16.85
C ILE A 35 3.66 5.08 16.27
N ASN A 36 4.41 4.34 17.07
CA ASN A 36 4.95 3.08 16.58
C ASN A 36 3.85 2.10 16.24
N GLN A 37 2.79 2.06 17.05
CA GLN A 37 1.67 1.19 16.76
C GLN A 37 0.96 1.61 15.48
N ILE A 38 0.84 2.90 15.25
CA ILE A 38 0.25 3.40 14.02
C ILE A 38 1.06 2.92 12.82
N LYS A 39 2.39 3.03 12.92
CA LYS A 39 3.25 2.60 11.81
C LYS A 39 3.11 1.11 11.54
N VAL A 40 3.03 0.32 12.60
CA VAL A 40 2.85 -1.11 12.44
C VAL A 40 1.53 -1.41 11.75
N CYS A 41 0.47 -0.74 12.18
CA CYS A 41 -0.85 -0.96 11.59
C CYS A 41 -0.88 -0.50 10.14
N GLN A 42 -0.24 0.61 9.83
CA GLN A 42 -0.21 1.09 8.45
C GLN A 42 0.54 0.12 7.55
N ALA A 43 1.66 -0.40 8.03
CA ALA A 43 2.42 -1.37 7.26
C ALA A 43 1.59 -2.61 7.00
N LYS A 44 0.88 -3.07 8.02
CA LYS A 44 0.03 -4.25 7.85
C LYS A 44 -1.12 -3.98 6.90
N ALA A 45 -1.74 -2.83 7.01
CA ALA A 45 -2.83 -2.46 6.13
C ALA A 45 -2.36 -2.41 4.68
N ASN A 46 -1.17 -1.84 4.45
CA ASN A 46 -0.63 -1.79 3.10
C ASN A 46 -0.33 -3.18 2.57
N SER A 47 0.19 -4.04 3.42
CA SER A 47 0.47 -5.41 3.02
C SER A 47 -0.80 -6.14 2.65
N LEU A 48 -1.86 -5.95 3.43
CA LEU A 48 -3.13 -6.59 3.13
C LEU A 48 -3.76 -6.04 1.85
N LYS A 49 -3.59 -4.75 1.60
CA LYS A 49 -4.07 -4.17 0.36
C LYS A 49 -3.37 -4.79 -0.84
N ALA A 50 -2.06 -4.99 -0.74
CA ALA A 50 -1.31 -5.60 -1.81
C ALA A 50 -1.78 -7.02 -2.06
N GLU A 51 -2.01 -7.77 -0.99
CA GLU A 51 -2.54 -9.13 -1.14
C GLU A 51 -3.92 -9.11 -1.79
N LEU A 52 -4.77 -8.20 -1.32
CA LEU A 52 -6.10 -8.10 -1.89
C LEU A 52 -6.03 -7.85 -3.38
N GLN A 53 -5.15 -6.95 -3.79
CA GLN A 53 -5.03 -6.62 -5.20
C GLN A 53 -4.59 -7.84 -6.01
N ILE A 54 -3.68 -8.63 -5.49
CA ILE A 54 -3.24 -9.85 -6.17
C ILE A 54 -4.41 -10.78 -6.38
N PHE A 55 -5.23 -10.95 -5.36
CA PHE A 55 -6.34 -11.86 -5.47
C PHE A 55 -7.46 -11.32 -6.34
N GLU A 56 -7.65 -10.00 -6.34
CA GLU A 56 -8.63 -9.40 -7.23
C GLU A 56 -8.24 -9.62 -8.68
N VAL A 57 -6.98 -9.43 -9.01
CA VAL A 57 -6.52 -9.67 -10.36
C VAL A 57 -6.65 -11.14 -10.73
N SER A 58 -6.29 -12.01 -9.80
CA SER A 58 -6.41 -13.44 -10.05
C SER A 58 -7.86 -13.86 -10.24
N LEU A 59 -8.75 -13.31 -9.43
CA LEU A 59 -10.17 -13.63 -9.54
C LEU A 59 -10.68 -13.22 -10.91
N GLN A 60 -10.30 -12.03 -11.36
CA GLN A 60 -10.74 -11.60 -12.66
C GLN A 60 -10.18 -12.47 -13.78
N GLY A 61 -8.91 -12.86 -13.66
CA GLY A 61 -8.31 -13.74 -14.64
C GLY A 61 -8.99 -15.08 -14.72
N PHE A 62 -9.25 -15.68 -13.57
CA PHE A 62 -9.93 -16.96 -13.56
C PHE A 62 -11.36 -16.84 -14.05
N THR A 63 -12.04 -15.77 -13.69
CA THR A 63 -13.40 -15.55 -14.17
C THR A 63 -13.42 -15.43 -15.69
N ASN A 64 -12.47 -14.67 -16.25
CA ASN A 64 -12.39 -14.54 -17.69
C ASN A 64 -12.09 -15.86 -18.36
N ALA A 65 -11.25 -16.66 -17.74
CA ALA A 65 -10.93 -17.96 -18.30
C ALA A 65 -12.16 -18.85 -18.32
N LEU A 66 -12.95 -18.80 -17.25
CA LEU A 66 -14.16 -19.58 -17.21
C LEU A 66 -15.15 -19.12 -18.28
N ILE A 67 -15.29 -17.81 -18.42
CA ILE A 67 -16.18 -17.28 -19.43
C ILE A 67 -15.78 -17.79 -20.81
N LYS A 68 -14.50 -17.75 -21.10
CA LYS A 68 -14.03 -18.22 -22.39
C LYS A 68 -14.30 -19.72 -22.57
N SER A 69 -14.16 -20.47 -21.52
CA SER A 69 -14.32 -21.93 -21.63
C SER A 69 -15.75 -22.33 -21.89
N VAL A 70 -16.70 -21.49 -21.55
CA VAL A 70 -18.11 -21.84 -21.78
C VAL A 70 -18.71 -21.08 -22.96
N GLU A 71 -17.91 -20.33 -23.69
CA GLU A 71 -18.40 -19.63 -24.86
C GLU A 71 -18.79 -20.61 -25.94
N PRO A 72 -19.82 -20.27 -26.69
CA PRO A 72 -20.23 -21.16 -27.78
C PRO A 72 -19.15 -21.29 -28.83
N GLU A 73 -19.09 -22.46 -29.44
CA GLU A 73 -18.07 -22.72 -30.44
C GLU A 73 -18.36 -22.07 -31.76
N GLU A 74 -19.56 -21.58 -31.94
CA GLU A 74 -19.91 -20.97 -33.21
C GLU A 74 -19.01 -19.77 -33.49
N VAL A 75 -18.40 -19.19 -32.46
CA VAL A 75 -17.48 -18.10 -32.69
C VAL A 75 -16.31 -18.60 -33.53
N GLU A 76 -15.81 -19.78 -33.21
CA GLU A 76 -14.72 -20.36 -33.98
C GLU A 76 -15.15 -20.68 -35.39
N GLU A 77 -16.37 -21.17 -35.53
CA GLU A 77 -16.84 -21.47 -36.86
C GLU A 77 -16.92 -20.24 -37.71
N ALA A 78 -17.38 -19.14 -37.14
CA ALA A 78 -17.42 -17.90 -37.89
C ALA A 78 -16.04 -17.49 -38.32
N ILE A 79 -15.06 -17.70 -37.46
CA ILE A 79 -13.69 -17.35 -37.80
C ILE A 79 -13.15 -18.26 -38.88
N ALA A 80 -13.46 -19.53 -38.80
CA ALA A 80 -12.94 -20.51 -39.77
C ALA A 80 -13.48 -20.22 -41.14
N ASN A 81 -14.63 -19.68 -41.25
CA ASN A 81 -15.20 -19.36 -42.53
C ASN A 81 -14.68 -18.06 -43.10
#